data_d5a6c00a5017855ffc7f81da7b3083d8
#
_entry.id   d5a6c00a5017855ffc7f81da7b3083d8
#
_cell.length_a   1.000
_cell.length_b   1.000
_cell.length_c   1.000
_cell.angle_alpha   90.00
_cell.angle_beta   90.00
_cell.angle_gamma   90.00
#
_symmetry.space_group_name_H-M   'P 1'
#
loop_
_entity.id
_entity.type
_entity.pdbx_description
1 polymer ?
#
loop_
_entity_poly.entity_id
_entity_poly.type
_entity_poly.pdbx_seq_one_letter_code
_entity_poly.pdbx_strand_id
1 'polypeptide(L)'
;GVSVTKMSLFNRRNDASYYEIGVFTKDWKEVPFASTQKVIKVRYTKRYPFEVYVRNGDLENVQYICTISKILKGAEQTSQIASRICSKVK
;
A
#
# COMPACT_ATOMS: atom_id res chain seq x y z
N GLY A 1 -8.62 -14.81 -14.59
CA GLY A 1 -7.52 -15.06 -13.71
C GLY A 1 -7.05 -13.84 -12.95
N VAL A 2 -6.18 -14.07 -12.03
CA VAL A 2 -5.63 -13.07 -11.13
C VAL A 2 -4.12 -13.12 -11.18
N SER A 3 -3.48 -11.96 -11.25
CA SER A 3 -2.03 -11.83 -11.17
C SER A 3 -1.61 -11.42 -9.77
N VAL A 4 -0.52 -12.01 -9.29
CA VAL A 4 0.00 -11.77 -7.96
C VAL A 4 1.32 -11.01 -8.08
N THR A 5 1.43 -9.91 -7.33
CA THR A 5 2.69 -9.17 -7.19
C THR A 5 3.16 -9.30 -5.74
N LYS A 6 4.35 -9.81 -5.56
CA LYS A 6 4.95 -9.94 -4.23
C LYS A 6 5.77 -8.70 -3.93
N MET A 7 5.54 -8.12 -2.77
CA MET A 7 6.20 -6.90 -2.34
C MET A 7 6.62 -7.00 -0.88
N SER A 8 7.47 -6.09 -0.45
CA SER A 8 7.79 -5.96 0.96
C SER A 8 7.85 -4.50 1.34
N LEU A 9 7.38 -4.21 2.55
CA LEU A 9 7.39 -2.87 3.12
C LEU A 9 8.40 -2.83 4.25
N PHE A 10 9.35 -1.90 4.18
CA PHE A 10 10.27 -1.62 5.27
C PHE A 10 9.89 -0.30 5.90
N ASN A 11 9.57 -0.31 7.20
CA ASN A 11 9.15 0.91 7.87
C ASN A 11 10.36 1.70 8.38
N ARG A 12 10.59 2.86 7.77
CA ARG A 12 11.66 3.79 8.14
C ARG A 12 11.17 4.94 9.00
N ARG A 13 9.90 4.90 9.41
CA ARG A 13 9.28 5.98 10.18
C ARG A 13 9.05 5.53 11.62
N ASN A 14 9.52 6.32 12.58
CA ASN A 14 9.24 6.05 13.99
C ASN A 14 7.92 6.67 14.46
N ASP A 15 7.27 7.50 13.62
CA ASP A 15 6.02 8.19 13.94
C ASP A 15 4.80 7.53 13.31
N ALA A 16 4.98 6.50 12.50
CA ALA A 16 3.90 5.79 11.85
C ALA A 16 4.21 4.30 11.83
N SER A 17 3.21 3.49 12.16
CA SER A 17 3.34 2.03 12.08
C SER A 17 2.23 1.40 11.26
N TYR A 18 1.27 2.18 10.77
CA TYR A 18 0.16 1.68 9.95
C TYR A 18 0.31 2.17 8.51
N TYR A 19 0.15 1.23 7.58
CA TYR A 19 0.29 1.51 6.15
C TYR A 19 -0.88 0.92 5.41
N GLU A 20 -1.43 1.68 4.48
CA GLU A 20 -2.51 1.25 3.61
C GLU A 20 -1.94 0.98 2.23
N ILE A 21 -2.45 -0.06 1.55
CA ILE A 21 -2.02 -0.42 0.21
C ILE A 21 -2.94 0.28 -0.79
N GLY A 22 -2.38 0.81 -1.86
CA GLY A 22 -3.13 1.37 -2.97
C GLY A 22 -2.54 0.93 -4.29
N VAL A 23 -3.39 0.73 -5.28
CA VAL A 23 -2.99 0.38 -6.65
C VAL A 23 -3.58 1.43 -7.58
N PHE A 24 -2.76 1.98 -8.47
CA PHE A 24 -3.14 3.14 -9.26
C PHE A 24 -2.71 3.01 -10.71
N THR A 25 -3.49 3.66 -11.59
CA THR A 25 -3.12 3.87 -12.99
C THR A 25 -2.08 4.99 -13.10
N LYS A 26 -1.58 5.22 -14.31
CA LYS A 26 -0.66 6.35 -14.57
C LYS A 26 -1.29 7.70 -14.26
N ASP A 27 -2.62 7.79 -14.29
CA ASP A 27 -3.36 9.01 -13.98
C ASP A 27 -3.81 9.07 -12.51
N TRP A 28 -3.28 8.17 -11.69
CA TRP A 28 -3.58 8.08 -10.25
C TRP A 28 -5.01 7.72 -9.91
N LYS A 29 -5.69 7.05 -10.82
CA LYS A 29 -7.00 6.46 -10.54
C LYS A 29 -6.81 5.11 -9.88
N GLU A 30 -7.68 4.79 -8.92
CA GLU A 30 -7.62 3.54 -8.21
C GLU A 30 -7.94 2.36 -9.11
N VAL A 31 -7.18 1.27 -8.95
CA VAL A 31 -7.42 -0.01 -9.61
C VAL A 31 -7.91 -0.98 -8.54
N PRO A 32 -9.00 -1.72 -8.79
CA PRO A 32 -9.46 -2.73 -7.84
C PRO A 32 -8.39 -3.79 -7.61
N PHE A 33 -8.20 -4.16 -6.35
CA PHE A 33 -7.22 -5.17 -5.96
C PHE A 33 -7.66 -5.87 -4.70
N ALA A 34 -7.04 -7.01 -4.43
CA ALA A 34 -7.16 -7.70 -3.16
C ALA A 34 -5.77 -7.89 -2.57
N SER A 35 -5.70 -8.00 -1.27
CA SER A 35 -4.46 -8.28 -0.55
C SER A 35 -4.80 -9.06 0.71
N THR A 36 -3.76 -9.66 1.32
CA THR A 36 -3.94 -10.37 2.58
C THR A 36 -4.49 -9.44 3.65
N GLN A 37 -4.01 -8.20 3.66
CA GLN A 37 -4.49 -7.15 4.57
C GLN A 37 -4.51 -5.83 3.82
N LYS A 38 -5.56 -5.04 4.02
CA LYS A 38 -5.62 -3.68 3.44
C LYS A 38 -4.78 -2.69 4.24
N VAL A 39 -4.74 -2.88 5.54
CA VAL A 39 -3.94 -2.06 6.44
C VAL A 39 -2.92 -2.96 7.09
N ILE A 40 -1.65 -2.61 6.97
CA ILE A 40 -0.53 -3.38 7.46
C ILE A 40 0.09 -2.64 8.63
N LYS A 41 0.31 -3.36 9.73
CA LYS A 41 1.04 -2.81 10.88
C LYS A 41 2.47 -3.30 10.81
N VAL A 42 3.42 -2.36 10.70
CA VAL A 42 4.86 -2.68 10.64
C VAL A 42 5.58 -1.79 11.64
N ARG A 43 6.29 -2.40 12.56
CA ARG A 43 7.08 -1.65 13.55
C ARG A 43 8.25 -0.94 12.88
N TYR A 44 8.72 0.12 13.52
CA TYR A 44 9.89 0.85 13.08
C TYR A 44 11.08 -0.10 12.85
N THR A 45 11.76 0.05 11.73
CA THR A 45 12.90 -0.76 11.28
C THR A 45 12.58 -2.22 10.95
N LYS A 46 11.31 -2.59 10.90
CA LYS A 46 10.89 -3.94 10.52
C LYS A 46 10.42 -3.98 9.08
N ARG A 47 10.46 -5.17 8.50
CA ARG A 47 10.02 -5.43 7.13
C ARG A 47 8.82 -6.37 7.15
N TYR A 48 7.85 -6.10 6.30
CA TYR A 48 6.66 -6.91 6.18
C TYR A 48 6.44 -7.29 4.71
N PRO A 49 6.48 -8.60 4.36
CA PRO A 49 6.15 -9.04 3.02
C PRO A 49 4.64 -9.08 2.83
N PHE A 50 4.17 -8.70 1.64
CA PHE A 50 2.75 -8.75 1.33
C PHE A 50 2.56 -9.04 -0.15
N GLU A 51 1.35 -9.47 -0.51
CA GLU A 51 0.98 -9.79 -1.88
C GLU A 51 -0.21 -8.95 -2.30
N VAL A 52 -0.16 -8.50 -3.55
CA VAL A 52 -1.24 -7.74 -4.17
C VAL A 52 -1.79 -8.56 -5.33
N TYR A 53 -3.09 -8.75 -5.36
CA TYR A 53 -3.79 -9.54 -6.36
C TYR A 53 -4.62 -8.61 -7.23
N VAL A 54 -4.38 -8.64 -8.53
CA VAL A 54 -5.08 -7.81 -9.51
C VAL A 54 -5.65 -8.72 -10.59
N ARG A 55 -6.88 -8.48 -11.01
CA ARG A 55 -7.46 -9.23 -12.12
C ARG A 55 -6.64 -9.01 -13.39
N ASN A 56 -6.47 -10.07 -14.18
CA ASN A 56 -5.68 -9.98 -15.39
C ASN A 56 -6.19 -8.91 -16.36
N GLY A 57 -7.51 -8.70 -16.41
CA GLY A 57 -8.08 -7.66 -17.24
C GLY A 57 -7.73 -6.23 -16.81
N ASP A 58 -7.40 -6.04 -15.53
CA ASP A 58 -7.02 -4.74 -14.99
C ASP A 58 -5.51 -4.54 -14.96
N LEU A 59 -4.74 -5.62 -15.13
CA LEU A 59 -3.29 -5.60 -14.90
C LEU A 59 -2.56 -4.61 -15.80
N GLU A 60 -2.97 -4.49 -17.04
CA GLU A 60 -2.31 -3.58 -17.99
C GLU A 60 -2.50 -2.11 -17.61
N ASN A 61 -3.51 -1.79 -16.81
CA ASN A 61 -3.76 -0.43 -16.35
C ASN A 61 -2.99 -0.08 -15.07
N VAL A 62 -2.38 -1.08 -14.42
CA VAL A 62 -1.63 -0.85 -13.19
C VAL A 62 -0.31 -0.18 -13.52
N GLN A 63 -0.07 0.98 -12.94
CA GLN A 63 1.19 1.71 -13.08
C GLN A 63 1.96 1.75 -11.78
N TYR A 64 1.26 1.93 -10.65
CA TYR A 64 1.88 2.09 -9.34
C TYR A 64 1.21 1.21 -8.30
N ILE A 65 2.03 0.63 -7.42
CA ILE A 65 1.57 0.03 -6.18
C ILE A 65 2.19 0.83 -5.06
N CYS A 66 1.36 1.36 -4.18
CA CYS A 66 1.79 2.31 -3.16
C CYS A 66 1.51 1.79 -1.77
N THR A 67 2.36 2.21 -0.83
CA THR A 67 2.09 2.08 0.60
C THR A 67 1.95 3.48 1.17
N ILE A 68 0.86 3.71 1.89
CA ILE A 68 0.50 5.02 2.40
C ILE A 68 0.55 4.95 3.93
N SER A 69 1.50 5.66 4.51
CA SER A 69 1.63 5.67 5.97
C SER A 69 0.53 6.52 6.59
N LYS A 70 0.01 6.04 7.72
CA LYS A 70 -1.05 6.70 8.46
C LYS A 70 -0.56 7.03 9.86
N ILE A 71 -0.85 8.25 10.30
CA ILE A 71 -0.61 8.68 11.67
C ILE A 71 -1.96 8.78 12.36
N LEU A 72 -2.12 8.06 13.47
CA LEU A 72 -3.30 8.17 14.29
C LEU A 72 -3.12 9.34 15.25
N LYS A 73 -4.02 10.30 15.23
CA LYS A 73 -3.93 11.48 16.08
C LYS A 73 -5.06 11.52 17.09
N GLY A 74 -4.66 11.62 18.36
CA GLY A 74 -5.50 12.04 19.46
C GLY A 74 -6.71 11.16 19.75
N ALA A 75 -7.57 11.68 20.62
CA ALA A 75 -8.77 10.99 21.06
C ALA A 75 -9.78 10.79 19.94
N GLU A 76 -9.71 11.56 18.90
CA GLU A 76 -10.62 11.45 17.75
C GLU A 76 -10.22 10.32 16.81
N GLN A 77 -9.03 9.78 16.99
CA GLN A 77 -8.50 8.67 16.20
C GLN A 77 -8.58 8.89 14.69
N THR A 78 -8.49 10.14 14.27
CA THR A 78 -8.47 10.49 12.86
C THR A 78 -7.10 10.11 12.30
N SER A 79 -7.07 9.35 11.22
CA SER A 79 -5.82 9.03 10.57
C SER A 79 -5.43 10.16 9.63
N GLN A 80 -4.15 10.49 9.64
CA GLN A 80 -3.59 11.48 8.74
C GLN A 80 -2.55 10.81 7.87
N ILE A 81 -2.58 11.09 6.56
CA ILE A 81 -1.57 10.57 5.64
C ILE A 81 -0.26 11.30 5.90
N ALA A 82 0.77 10.54 6.27
CA ALA A 82 2.10 11.09 6.51
C ALA A 82 2.95 11.08 5.23
N SER A 83 2.92 9.97 4.49
CA SER A 83 3.65 9.88 3.22
C SER A 83 3.07 8.77 2.37
N ARG A 84 3.35 8.83 1.08
CA ARG A 84 2.98 7.80 0.13
C ARG A 84 4.22 7.41 -0.64
N ILE A 85 4.57 6.13 -0.59
CA ILE A 85 5.72 5.58 -1.30
C ILE A 85 5.19 4.63 -2.35
N CYS A 86 5.55 4.85 -3.59
CA CYS A 86 5.03 4.07 -4.71
C CYS A 86 6.14 3.37 -5.46
N SER A 87 5.86 2.13 -5.86
CA SER A 87 6.70 1.38 -6.77
C SER A 87 6.06 1.39 -8.14
N LYS A 88 6.84 1.73 -9.15
CA LYS A 88 6.38 1.71 -10.54
C LYS A 88 6.43 0.28 -11.04
N VAL A 89 5.29 -0.23 -11.53
CA VAL A 89 5.17 -1.61 -11.98
C VAL A 89 5.52 -1.76 -13.45
N LYS A 90 5.39 -0.69 -14.22
CA LYS A 90 5.68 -0.71 -15.66
C LYS A 90 6.70 0.33 -16.05
#